data_e85778e6409d1452e86e0f88f2c111bb
#
_entry.id   e85778e6409d1452e86e0f88f2c111bb
#
_cell.length_a   1.000
_cell.length_b   1.000
_cell.length_c   1.000
_cell.angle_alpha   90.00
_cell.angle_beta   90.00
_cell.angle_gamma   90.00
#
_symmetry.space_group_name_H-M   'P 1'
#
loop_
_entity.id
_entity.type
_entity.pdbx_description
1 polymer ?
#
loop_
_entity_poly.entity_id
_entity_poly.type
_entity_poly.pdbx_seq_one_letter_code
_entity_poly.pdbx_strand_id
1 'polypeptide(L)'
;MKFSKSLLVLIPIIILIFSVNTQSQDQDIEEVIVYGKAIKESQQAAIEAKRSAPNLAEVISADAIGRFPDVNLSDSLGRLPGISIERDQGQARYVSFRGTPKRYTTTAFNGINIPGVENGRIPRFDSYPTVITSQVVANKAITSDMPGESISGFINIKTFKPSDVDGWSFATEVGRGEQDQGGGDITKENIRTSYSNDDFGFVVYGSSSTVEQITDNREPTYGGTKGAQTPDRIDFRSYKVERESEAFGGTFEKYLQNGGRIFLTSLNTEFTDNEERNDFRVYVSDGTPTTGSGYTGSARRLFNDATYINKTEMLTLGVETPIGEWDVEAQVSKIDTTFDTYMPIGYFIGGGQLTNLSYDISDPQNPIVNFDGTYRDVDYPVKLLVDAIGGLYTETDQFKFDISRENSRGQLKFGFQYDDRVATGGGATLATISVSGGYPADVCNPKDYRLGDFATPRNNDVGAFYTDNPALNECLNTVRPPRSDFPDDEKINIEETLMAAYIMQTFDMEWGNIIAGLRIEDTEYQTVGFRLATVSGDIGYENIAAGAKEELSVKRTYTNYLPSVHLNYDLAEDKKLRLSYSTGISRPSYIESRAAASINSISESIAGGNPFLKE
;
A
#
# COMPACT_ATOMS: atom_id res chain seq x y z
N MET A 1 1.22 0.75 -22.11
CA MET A 1 2.07 0.46 -23.30
C MET A 1 2.65 -0.94 -23.09
N LYS A 2 2.15 -1.95 -23.80
CA LYS A 2 2.62 -3.34 -23.62
C LYS A 2 4.08 -3.42 -24.04
N PHE A 3 5.00 -3.54 -23.11
CA PHE A 3 6.37 -3.92 -23.42
C PHE A 3 6.39 -5.39 -23.82
N SER A 4 6.73 -5.62 -25.05
CA SER A 4 6.81 -6.92 -25.69
C SER A 4 7.85 -7.81 -24.98
N LYS A 5 7.55 -9.10 -24.86
CA LYS A 5 8.42 -10.20 -24.38
C LYS A 5 9.81 -10.29 -25.07
N SER A 6 10.21 -9.26 -25.85
CA SER A 6 11.46 -9.23 -26.62
C SER A 6 12.68 -8.76 -25.82
N LEU A 7 12.54 -8.27 -24.59
CA LEU A 7 13.68 -7.82 -23.77
C LEU A 7 14.42 -9.00 -23.09
N LEU A 8 13.74 -10.11 -22.88
CA LEU A 8 14.29 -11.33 -22.24
C LEU A 8 15.24 -12.15 -23.15
N VAL A 9 15.28 -11.85 -24.46
CA VAL A 9 16.14 -12.60 -25.43
C VAL A 9 17.56 -12.03 -25.50
N LEU A 10 17.82 -10.84 -25.00
CA LEU A 10 19.15 -10.21 -25.05
C LEU A 10 20.08 -10.58 -23.89
N ILE A 11 19.56 -11.16 -22.81
CA ILE A 11 20.35 -11.52 -21.62
C ILE A 11 21.32 -12.68 -21.84
N PRO A 12 21.03 -13.74 -22.66
CA PRO A 12 21.98 -14.83 -22.88
C PRO A 12 23.22 -14.44 -23.70
N ILE A 13 23.19 -13.34 -24.45
CA ILE A 13 24.29 -12.98 -25.35
C ILE A 13 25.42 -12.23 -24.62
N ILE A 14 25.14 -11.59 -23.50
CA ILE A 14 26.15 -10.86 -22.72
C ILE A 14 26.96 -11.79 -21.80
N ILE A 15 26.42 -12.94 -21.40
CA ILE A 15 27.13 -13.91 -20.53
C ILE A 15 28.21 -14.72 -21.27
N LEU A 16 28.17 -14.76 -22.61
CA LEU A 16 29.09 -15.57 -23.44
C LEU A 16 30.42 -14.86 -23.80
N ILE A 17 30.64 -13.60 -23.42
CA ILE A 17 31.83 -12.85 -23.82
C ILE A 17 32.95 -12.81 -22.74
N PHE A 18 32.69 -13.27 -21.51
CA PHE A 18 33.69 -13.28 -20.43
C PHE A 18 34.06 -14.67 -19.92
N SER A 19 34.55 -15.54 -20.80
CA SER A 19 35.35 -16.69 -20.37
C SER A 19 36.83 -16.28 -20.34
N VAL A 20 37.27 -15.75 -19.21
CA VAL A 20 38.72 -15.50 -18.98
C VAL A 20 39.34 -16.77 -18.42
N ASN A 21 40.34 -17.31 -19.12
CA ASN A 21 41.20 -18.37 -18.64
C ASN A 21 41.96 -17.92 -17.39
N THR A 22 41.68 -18.51 -16.24
CA THR A 22 42.53 -18.40 -15.04
C THR A 22 43.52 -19.55 -15.02
N GLN A 23 44.78 -19.25 -15.30
CA GLN A 23 45.92 -20.10 -14.89
C GLN A 23 46.18 -19.85 -13.42
N SER A 24 46.13 -20.89 -12.60
CA SER A 24 46.54 -20.84 -11.20
C SER A 24 48.07 -20.75 -11.07
N GLN A 25 48.55 -19.69 -10.45
CA GLN A 25 49.88 -19.66 -9.82
C GLN A 25 49.69 -19.73 -8.32
N ASP A 26 50.28 -20.75 -7.69
CA ASP A 26 50.46 -20.81 -6.24
C ASP A 26 51.33 -19.63 -5.79
N GLN A 27 50.74 -18.72 -5.04
CA GLN A 27 51.49 -17.72 -4.25
C GLN A 27 51.05 -17.86 -2.79
N ASP A 28 52.05 -17.85 -1.91
CA ASP A 28 51.89 -17.81 -0.47
C ASP A 28 50.91 -16.70 -0.06
N ILE A 29 49.87 -17.06 0.65
CA ILE A 29 48.85 -16.11 1.15
C ILE A 29 49.45 -15.44 2.40
N GLU A 30 49.99 -14.25 2.24
CA GLU A 30 50.13 -13.31 3.38
C GLU A 30 48.70 -12.90 3.81
N GLU A 31 48.41 -13.10 5.10
CA GLU A 31 47.15 -12.69 5.70
C GLU A 31 47.06 -11.15 5.70
N VAL A 32 46.44 -10.59 4.65
CA VAL A 32 46.16 -9.16 4.59
C VAL A 32 44.87 -8.90 5.39
N ILE A 33 45.04 -8.42 6.63
CA ILE A 33 43.93 -7.89 7.42
C ILE A 33 43.51 -6.56 6.79
N VAL A 34 42.50 -6.59 5.94
CA VAL A 34 41.88 -5.40 5.38
C VAL A 34 40.87 -4.85 6.39
N TYR A 35 41.21 -3.78 7.07
CA TYR A 35 40.26 -2.95 7.81
C TYR A 35 39.42 -2.15 6.78
N GLY A 36 38.44 -2.79 6.17
CA GLY A 36 37.48 -2.11 5.31
C GLY A 36 36.40 -1.40 6.12
N LYS A 37 35.95 -0.22 5.69
CA LYS A 37 34.65 0.33 6.14
C LYS A 37 33.57 -0.70 5.85
N ALA A 38 32.64 -0.89 6.80
CA ALA A 38 31.52 -1.79 6.59
C ALA A 38 30.80 -1.40 5.28
N ILE A 39 30.55 -2.40 4.42
CA ILE A 39 29.77 -2.19 3.19
C ILE A 39 28.42 -1.61 3.61
N LYS A 40 27.98 -0.49 3.01
CA LYS A 40 26.75 0.23 3.40
C LYS A 40 25.50 -0.67 3.41
N GLU A 41 25.51 -1.72 2.61
CA GLU A 41 24.43 -2.71 2.48
C GLU A 41 24.45 -3.77 3.59
N SER A 42 25.50 -3.79 4.42
CA SER A 42 25.70 -4.84 5.43
C SER A 42 24.85 -4.64 6.68
N GLN A 43 24.60 -5.74 7.39
CA GLN A 43 23.95 -5.69 8.70
C GLN A 43 24.72 -4.82 9.71
N GLN A 44 26.05 -4.79 9.63
CA GLN A 44 26.88 -3.94 10.48
C GLN A 44 26.61 -2.45 10.21
N ALA A 45 26.46 -2.05 8.94
CA ALA A 45 26.10 -0.69 8.58
C ALA A 45 24.68 -0.31 9.07
N ALA A 46 23.74 -1.25 9.07
CA ALA A 46 22.40 -1.03 9.63
C ALA A 46 22.46 -0.83 11.15
N ILE A 47 23.27 -1.59 11.87
CA ILE A 47 23.49 -1.43 13.32
C ILE A 47 24.11 -0.05 13.62
N GLU A 48 25.11 0.35 12.82
CA GLU A 48 25.75 1.65 12.97
C GLU A 48 24.78 2.81 12.65
N ALA A 49 24.00 2.69 11.58
CA ALA A 49 22.96 3.66 11.24
C ALA A 49 21.89 3.77 12.33
N LYS A 50 21.49 2.65 12.95
CA LYS A 50 20.59 2.66 14.12
C LYS A 50 21.27 3.33 15.32
N ARG A 51 22.55 3.08 15.55
CA ARG A 51 23.30 3.65 16.67
C ARG A 51 23.48 5.17 16.53
N SER A 52 23.72 5.65 15.34
CA SER A 52 23.90 7.07 15.03
C SER A 52 22.59 7.82 14.80
N ALA A 53 21.45 7.10 14.71
CA ALA A 53 20.16 7.73 14.49
C ALA A 53 19.84 8.80 15.55
N PRO A 54 19.34 9.97 15.13
CA PRO A 54 19.03 11.08 16.04
C PRO A 54 17.85 10.79 16.96
N ASN A 55 17.00 9.83 16.59
CA ASN A 55 15.75 9.49 17.25
C ASN A 55 15.63 7.98 17.51
N LEU A 56 14.47 7.55 17.95
CA LEU A 56 14.15 6.14 18.11
C LEU A 56 13.85 5.51 16.75
N ALA A 57 14.83 4.89 16.13
CA ALA A 57 14.74 4.26 14.81
C ALA A 57 15.15 2.79 14.81
N GLU A 58 14.61 2.03 13.86
CA GLU A 58 15.10 0.72 13.44
C GLU A 58 15.60 0.80 12.00
N VAL A 59 16.59 0.00 11.69
CA VAL A 59 17.22 0.00 10.36
C VAL A 59 17.37 -1.43 9.88
N ILE A 60 16.96 -1.68 8.63
CA ILE A 60 17.23 -2.94 7.93
C ILE A 60 18.01 -2.63 6.65
N SER A 61 19.06 -3.39 6.39
CA SER A 61 19.90 -3.25 5.20
C SER A 61 19.49 -4.19 4.08
N ALA A 62 19.93 -3.90 2.86
CA ALA A 62 19.72 -4.75 1.69
C ALA A 62 20.19 -6.19 1.91
N ASP A 63 21.35 -6.40 2.56
CA ASP A 63 21.86 -7.73 2.89
C ASP A 63 20.88 -8.51 3.80
N ALA A 64 20.29 -7.85 4.79
CA ALA A 64 19.32 -8.48 5.68
C ALA A 64 17.96 -8.72 4.97
N ILE A 65 17.57 -7.87 4.03
CA ILE A 65 16.39 -8.04 3.18
C ILE A 65 16.58 -9.24 2.27
N GLY A 66 17.73 -9.34 1.58
CA GLY A 66 18.00 -10.40 0.60
C GLY A 66 18.32 -11.79 1.18
N ARG A 67 18.48 -11.93 2.51
CA ARG A 67 18.77 -13.24 3.15
C ARG A 67 17.58 -14.16 3.27
N PHE A 68 16.38 -13.64 3.14
CA PHE A 68 15.14 -14.38 3.30
C PHE A 68 14.37 -14.40 1.98
N PRO A 69 13.57 -15.40 1.73
CA PRO A 69 12.76 -15.51 0.51
C PRO A 69 11.53 -14.59 0.60
N ASP A 70 11.74 -13.33 0.97
CA ASP A 70 10.68 -12.34 1.06
C ASP A 70 10.13 -12.03 -0.33
N VAL A 71 8.82 -12.06 -0.47
CA VAL A 71 8.16 -11.73 -1.74
C VAL A 71 8.25 -10.23 -1.99
N ASN A 72 8.06 -9.42 -0.94
CA ASN A 72 8.05 -7.98 -1.02
C ASN A 72 8.67 -7.30 0.20
N LEU A 73 8.75 -5.98 0.18
CA LEU A 73 9.38 -5.21 1.24
C LEU A 73 8.64 -5.28 2.59
N SER A 74 7.30 -5.48 2.58
CA SER A 74 6.52 -5.62 3.82
C SER A 74 6.98 -6.80 4.67
N ASP A 75 7.25 -7.94 4.05
CA ASP A 75 7.72 -9.14 4.78
C ASP A 75 9.03 -8.87 5.50
N SER A 76 9.94 -8.15 4.84
CA SER A 76 11.23 -7.75 5.43
C SER A 76 11.04 -6.83 6.63
N LEU A 77 10.15 -5.85 6.53
CA LEU A 77 9.87 -4.88 7.59
C LEU A 77 9.26 -5.52 8.84
N GLY A 78 8.49 -6.60 8.68
CA GLY A 78 7.89 -7.33 9.80
C GLY A 78 8.90 -7.96 10.77
N ARG A 79 10.18 -8.04 10.39
CA ARG A 79 11.25 -8.51 11.28
C ARG A 79 11.82 -7.41 12.18
N LEU A 80 11.44 -6.16 11.95
CA LEU A 80 11.89 -5.04 12.77
C LEU A 80 11.10 -4.96 14.09
N PRO A 81 11.75 -4.78 15.24
CA PRO A 81 11.07 -4.66 16.51
C PRO A 81 10.04 -3.54 16.57
N GLY A 82 8.82 -3.86 17.01
CA GLY A 82 7.72 -2.91 17.15
C GLY A 82 7.07 -2.50 15.83
N ILE A 83 7.32 -3.27 14.77
CA ILE A 83 6.60 -3.20 13.51
C ILE A 83 5.71 -4.44 13.40
N SER A 84 4.48 -4.24 13.01
CA SER A 84 3.54 -5.30 12.65
C SER A 84 3.11 -5.17 11.20
N ILE A 85 2.84 -6.32 10.58
CA ILE A 85 2.36 -6.39 9.20
C ILE A 85 0.89 -6.81 9.20
N GLU A 86 0.11 -6.15 8.39
CA GLU A 86 -1.22 -6.59 8.03
C GLU A 86 -1.13 -7.33 6.69
N ARG A 87 -1.67 -8.54 6.66
CA ARG A 87 -1.66 -9.39 5.47
C ARG A 87 -3.03 -9.37 4.81
N ASP A 88 -3.02 -9.43 3.50
CA ASP A 88 -4.21 -9.61 2.69
C ASP A 88 -4.05 -10.89 1.88
N GLN A 89 -4.98 -11.84 2.07
CA GLN A 89 -4.93 -13.17 1.45
C GLN A 89 -3.55 -13.85 1.59
N GLY A 90 -2.94 -13.73 2.78
CA GLY A 90 -1.64 -14.31 3.10
C GLY A 90 -0.41 -13.46 2.74
N GLN A 91 -0.51 -12.53 1.80
CA GLN A 91 0.59 -11.65 1.41
C GLN A 91 0.66 -10.40 2.31
N ALA A 92 1.87 -10.06 2.77
CA ALA A 92 2.11 -8.85 3.54
C ALA A 92 1.88 -7.60 2.66
N ARG A 93 1.05 -6.67 3.12
CA ARG A 93 0.61 -5.50 2.36
C ARG A 93 0.89 -4.19 3.07
N TYR A 94 0.47 -4.08 4.32
CA TYR A 94 0.58 -2.84 5.10
C TYR A 94 1.45 -3.01 6.33
N VAL A 95 2.06 -1.90 6.72
CA VAL A 95 2.94 -1.81 7.88
C VAL A 95 2.35 -0.87 8.91
N SER A 96 2.40 -1.26 10.17
CA SER A 96 1.98 -0.44 11.28
C SER A 96 2.97 -0.50 12.44
N PHE A 97 3.05 0.60 13.20
CA PHE A 97 3.95 0.73 14.33
C PHE A 97 3.21 0.47 15.64
N ARG A 98 3.76 -0.39 16.50
CA ARG A 98 3.32 -0.60 17.89
C ARG A 98 1.81 -0.85 18.03
N GLY A 99 1.19 -1.51 17.05
CA GLY A 99 -0.24 -1.82 17.05
C GLY A 99 -1.17 -0.64 16.75
N THR A 100 -0.63 0.50 16.28
CA THR A 100 -1.48 1.60 15.80
C THR A 100 -2.04 1.30 14.42
N PRO A 101 -3.19 1.88 14.04
CA PRO A 101 -3.72 1.73 12.69
C PRO A 101 -2.73 2.16 11.60
N LYS A 102 -2.67 1.39 10.50
CA LYS A 102 -1.78 1.62 9.35
C LYS A 102 -1.84 3.03 8.77
N ARG A 103 -3.00 3.70 8.85
CA ARG A 103 -3.20 5.08 8.36
C ARG A 103 -2.35 6.15 9.05
N TYR A 104 -1.70 5.82 10.16
CA TYR A 104 -0.83 6.73 10.91
C TYR A 104 0.65 6.56 10.57
N THR A 105 0.97 5.73 9.57
CA THR A 105 2.32 5.49 9.06
C THR A 105 2.52 6.23 7.74
N THR A 106 3.62 6.95 7.61
CA THR A 106 4.00 7.67 6.40
C THR A 106 5.23 7.04 5.77
N THR A 107 5.31 7.10 4.44
CA THR A 107 6.41 6.49 3.68
C THR A 107 7.07 7.50 2.75
N ALA A 108 8.39 7.42 2.65
CA ALA A 108 9.17 8.20 1.70
C ALA A 108 10.22 7.35 0.99
N PHE A 109 10.60 7.78 -0.21
CA PHE A 109 11.79 7.33 -0.93
C PHE A 109 12.83 8.43 -0.92
N ASN A 110 14.01 8.14 -0.36
CA ASN A 110 15.10 9.12 -0.22
C ASN A 110 14.63 10.46 0.39
N GLY A 111 13.69 10.40 1.34
CA GLY A 111 13.11 11.58 1.99
C GLY A 111 11.99 12.31 1.22
N ILE A 112 11.63 11.84 0.02
CA ILE A 112 10.48 12.31 -0.76
C ILE A 112 9.24 11.54 -0.33
N ASN A 113 8.24 12.25 0.17
CA ASN A 113 7.00 11.65 0.65
C ASN A 113 6.14 11.14 -0.52
N ILE A 114 5.78 9.85 -0.49
CA ILE A 114 4.93 9.22 -1.51
C ILE A 114 3.51 9.11 -0.99
N PRO A 115 2.54 9.77 -1.63
CA PRO A 115 1.14 9.65 -1.26
C PRO A 115 0.62 8.22 -1.42
N GLY A 116 -0.05 7.70 -0.39
CA GLY A 116 -0.84 6.49 -0.54
C GLY A 116 -2.15 6.78 -1.27
N VAL A 117 -2.59 5.88 -2.13
CA VAL A 117 -3.82 6.05 -2.92
C VAL A 117 -4.87 4.97 -2.65
N GLU A 118 -4.50 3.84 -2.12
CA GLU A 118 -5.46 2.83 -1.73
C GLU A 118 -6.08 3.17 -0.36
N ASN A 119 -7.40 3.06 -0.25
CA ASN A 119 -8.14 3.40 0.97
C ASN A 119 -7.79 4.79 1.55
N GLY A 120 -7.50 5.76 0.69
CA GLY A 120 -7.14 7.10 1.07
C GLY A 120 -5.64 7.37 1.05
N ARG A 121 -5.03 7.67 2.22
CA ARG A 121 -3.60 8.06 2.32
C ARG A 121 -2.69 6.92 2.83
N ILE A 122 -3.09 5.67 2.68
CA ILE A 122 -2.36 4.54 3.26
C ILE A 122 -1.33 4.02 2.25
N PRO A 123 -0.02 4.00 2.59
CA PRO A 123 0.98 3.45 1.70
C PRO A 123 0.93 1.93 1.67
N ARG A 124 1.11 1.36 0.50
CA ARG A 124 1.29 -0.07 0.28
C ARG A 124 2.78 -0.39 0.13
N PHE A 125 3.22 -1.48 0.75
CA PHE A 125 4.62 -1.90 0.69
C PHE A 125 4.84 -3.13 -0.21
N ASP A 126 3.78 -3.79 -0.62
CA ASP A 126 3.82 -4.90 -1.59
C ASP A 126 4.08 -4.43 -3.04
N SER A 127 3.88 -3.16 -3.33
CA SER A 127 4.20 -2.55 -4.63
C SER A 127 5.68 -2.18 -4.79
N TYR A 128 6.50 -2.27 -3.73
CA TYR A 128 7.89 -1.82 -3.79
C TYR A 128 8.85 -3.00 -3.80
N PRO A 129 9.63 -3.18 -4.88
CA PRO A 129 10.56 -4.28 -5.03
C PRO A 129 11.79 -4.11 -4.12
N THR A 130 12.30 -5.23 -3.65
CA THR A 130 13.48 -5.24 -2.76
C THR A 130 14.77 -4.80 -3.45
N VAL A 131 14.88 -5.00 -4.78
CA VAL A 131 16.11 -4.74 -5.57
C VAL A 131 16.55 -3.28 -5.57
N ILE A 132 15.60 -2.33 -5.39
CA ILE A 132 15.91 -0.90 -5.36
C ILE A 132 16.38 -0.42 -3.99
N THR A 133 16.17 -1.21 -2.95
CA THR A 133 16.32 -0.81 -1.56
C THR A 133 17.73 -1.12 -1.06
N SER A 134 18.50 -0.08 -0.72
CA SER A 134 19.78 -0.24 -0.02
C SER A 134 19.59 -0.37 1.48
N GLN A 135 18.63 0.37 2.02
CA GLN A 135 18.35 0.42 3.44
C GLN A 135 16.93 0.95 3.68
N VAL A 136 16.25 0.46 4.70
CA VAL A 136 15.01 1.07 5.21
C VAL A 136 15.23 1.56 6.63
N VAL A 137 14.88 2.83 6.86
CA VAL A 137 14.92 3.45 8.19
C VAL A 137 13.49 3.64 8.67
N ALA A 138 13.13 2.92 9.72
CA ALA A 138 11.81 2.98 10.34
C ALA A 138 11.88 3.83 11.62
N ASN A 139 11.49 5.10 11.52
CA ASN A 139 11.54 6.06 12.62
C ASN A 139 10.29 5.92 13.48
N LYS A 140 10.46 5.56 14.75
CA LYS A 140 9.38 5.39 15.74
C LYS A 140 9.04 6.67 16.49
N ALA A 141 9.85 7.69 16.35
CA ALA A 141 9.63 9.05 16.80
C ALA A 141 10.19 9.98 15.72
N ILE A 142 9.49 11.07 15.42
CA ILE A 142 9.86 11.98 14.34
C ILE A 142 10.68 13.16 14.87
N THR A 143 11.68 13.56 14.11
CA THR A 143 12.42 14.80 14.25
C THR A 143 11.77 15.90 13.42
N SER A 144 12.12 17.16 13.66
CA SER A 144 11.46 18.29 13.01
C SER A 144 11.69 18.37 11.48
N ASP A 145 12.68 17.67 10.95
CA ASP A 145 12.97 17.56 9.50
C ASP A 145 12.12 16.48 8.79
N MET A 146 11.33 15.71 9.54
CA MET A 146 10.43 14.68 9.02
C MET A 146 9.00 15.20 8.82
N PRO A 147 8.18 14.58 7.96
CA PRO A 147 6.79 14.97 7.75
C PRO A 147 5.97 14.92 9.05
N GLY A 148 5.14 15.95 9.28
CA GLY A 148 4.28 16.03 10.45
C GLY A 148 3.17 14.98 10.48
N GLU A 149 2.75 14.47 9.34
CA GLU A 149 1.70 13.43 9.22
C GLU A 149 2.17 12.01 9.60
N SER A 150 3.22 11.89 10.38
CA SER A 150 3.83 10.63 10.81
C SER A 150 3.56 10.31 12.29
N ILE A 151 2.29 10.28 12.69
CA ILE A 151 1.88 10.19 14.10
C ILE A 151 2.36 8.92 14.81
N SER A 152 2.41 7.78 14.12
CA SER A 152 2.89 6.51 14.67
C SER A 152 4.31 6.16 14.27
N GLY A 153 4.76 6.64 13.12
CA GLY A 153 6.10 6.43 12.60
C GLY A 153 6.26 6.82 11.15
N PHE A 154 7.51 6.95 10.76
CA PHE A 154 7.94 7.35 9.42
C PHE A 154 8.91 6.33 8.85
N ILE A 155 8.59 5.78 7.68
CA ILE A 155 9.43 4.82 6.97
C ILE A 155 10.11 5.54 5.80
N ASN A 156 11.44 5.59 5.82
CA ASN A 156 12.22 6.11 4.72
C ASN A 156 12.95 4.96 4.01
N ILE A 157 12.56 4.67 2.79
CA ILE A 157 13.20 3.69 1.92
C ILE A 157 14.34 4.42 1.19
N LYS A 158 15.57 4.01 1.48
CA LYS A 158 16.76 4.53 0.80
C LYS A 158 17.12 3.62 -0.36
N THR A 159 17.32 4.20 -1.53
CA THR A 159 17.74 3.48 -2.72
C THR A 159 19.26 3.41 -2.81
N PHE A 160 19.77 2.50 -3.64
CA PHE A 160 21.20 2.44 -3.94
C PHE A 160 21.65 3.73 -4.63
N LYS A 161 22.80 4.25 -4.19
CA LYS A 161 23.44 5.40 -4.81
C LYS A 161 24.61 4.92 -5.68
N PRO A 162 24.82 5.53 -6.86
CA PRO A 162 26.00 5.21 -7.69
C PRO A 162 27.32 5.31 -6.94
N SER A 163 27.45 6.34 -6.08
CA SER A 163 28.63 6.60 -5.23
C SER A 163 28.87 5.57 -4.12
N ASP A 164 28.01 4.58 -3.94
CA ASP A 164 28.21 3.54 -2.93
C ASP A 164 29.32 2.54 -3.30
N VAL A 165 29.60 2.36 -4.62
CA VAL A 165 30.63 1.43 -5.13
C VAL A 165 31.38 2.08 -6.30
N ASP A 166 32.71 2.11 -6.22
CA ASP A 166 33.57 2.56 -7.33
C ASP A 166 33.63 1.50 -8.44
N GLY A 167 33.61 1.96 -9.70
CA GLY A 167 33.62 1.10 -10.86
C GLY A 167 32.28 0.42 -11.11
N TRP A 168 32.31 -0.73 -11.78
CA TRP A 168 31.12 -1.50 -12.11
C TRP A 168 30.66 -2.40 -10.97
N SER A 169 29.34 -2.42 -10.76
CA SER A 169 28.67 -3.39 -9.88
C SER A 169 27.45 -3.98 -10.58
N PHE A 170 27.25 -5.29 -10.37
CA PHE A 170 26.12 -6.03 -10.94
C PHE A 170 25.49 -6.87 -9.83
N ALA A 171 24.17 -6.86 -9.76
CA ALA A 171 23.41 -7.73 -8.91
C ALA A 171 22.24 -8.31 -9.70
N THR A 172 21.99 -9.61 -9.54
CA THR A 172 20.82 -10.27 -10.12
C THR A 172 20.26 -11.28 -9.11
N GLU A 173 18.95 -11.40 -9.12
CA GLU A 173 18.23 -12.39 -8.32
C GLU A 173 17.21 -13.07 -9.22
N VAL A 174 17.18 -14.41 -9.19
CA VAL A 174 16.16 -15.21 -9.85
C VAL A 174 15.58 -16.16 -8.81
N GLY A 175 14.28 -16.06 -8.58
CA GLY A 175 13.54 -16.87 -7.62
C GLY A 175 12.45 -17.69 -8.32
N ARG A 176 12.24 -18.89 -7.80
CA ARG A 176 11.10 -19.75 -8.14
C ARG A 176 10.58 -20.41 -6.88
N GLY A 177 9.28 -20.51 -6.75
CA GLY A 177 8.62 -21.14 -5.60
C GLY A 177 7.25 -21.66 -5.95
N GLU A 178 6.65 -22.38 -5.00
CA GLU A 178 5.31 -22.95 -5.09
C GLU A 178 4.54 -22.64 -3.81
N GLN A 179 3.23 -22.63 -3.89
CA GLN A 179 2.32 -22.44 -2.75
C GLN A 179 1.83 -23.79 -2.21
N ASP A 180 1.80 -23.94 -0.89
CA ASP A 180 1.43 -25.20 -0.21
C ASP A 180 0.00 -25.66 -0.50
N GLN A 181 -0.94 -24.73 -0.71
CA GLN A 181 -2.32 -25.06 -1.05
C GLN A 181 -2.50 -25.46 -2.53
N GLY A 182 -1.40 -25.50 -3.29
CA GLY A 182 -1.39 -25.88 -4.69
C GLY A 182 -1.88 -24.78 -5.64
N GLY A 183 -1.65 -25.02 -6.93
CA GLY A 183 -2.19 -24.18 -8.00
C GLY A 183 -1.55 -22.81 -8.15
N GLY A 184 -0.33 -22.61 -7.66
CA GLY A 184 0.31 -21.33 -7.85
C GLY A 184 1.83 -21.35 -7.84
N ASP A 185 2.41 -20.69 -8.82
CA ASP A 185 3.85 -20.49 -8.96
C ASP A 185 4.25 -19.11 -8.42
N ILE A 186 5.45 -19.04 -7.84
CA ILE A 186 6.11 -17.80 -7.52
C ILE A 186 7.29 -17.62 -8.46
N THR A 187 7.37 -16.48 -9.12
CA THR A 187 8.53 -16.10 -9.93
C THR A 187 9.04 -14.73 -9.48
N LYS A 188 10.37 -14.57 -9.48
CA LYS A 188 11.02 -13.30 -9.15
C LYS A 188 12.27 -13.14 -10.00
N GLU A 189 12.39 -12.01 -10.68
CA GLU A 189 13.51 -11.66 -11.55
C GLU A 189 13.93 -10.23 -11.29
N ASN A 190 15.14 -10.04 -10.77
CA ASN A 190 15.69 -8.74 -10.42
C ASN A 190 17.05 -8.56 -11.08
N ILE A 191 17.29 -7.35 -11.57
CA ILE A 191 18.58 -6.92 -12.07
C ILE A 191 18.88 -5.51 -11.59
N ARG A 192 20.12 -5.28 -11.17
CA ARG A 192 20.65 -3.96 -10.89
C ARG A 192 22.07 -3.89 -11.43
N THR A 193 22.39 -2.80 -12.11
CA THR A 193 23.76 -2.48 -12.52
C THR A 193 24.07 -1.05 -12.14
N SER A 194 25.30 -0.81 -11.70
CA SER A 194 25.79 0.51 -11.38
C SER A 194 27.22 0.71 -11.87
N TYR A 195 27.57 1.96 -12.10
CA TYR A 195 28.93 2.41 -12.39
C TYR A 195 29.17 3.75 -11.71
N SER A 196 30.35 3.92 -11.15
CA SER A 196 30.79 5.20 -10.60
C SER A 196 32.28 5.40 -10.87
N ASN A 197 32.68 6.64 -11.06
CA ASN A 197 34.04 7.13 -11.12
C ASN A 197 34.12 8.50 -10.43
N ASP A 198 35.25 9.20 -10.50
CA ASP A 198 35.44 10.50 -9.85
C ASP A 198 34.54 11.62 -10.40
N ASP A 199 33.99 11.45 -11.59
CA ASP A 199 33.23 12.48 -12.30
C ASP A 199 31.72 12.29 -12.26
N PHE A 200 31.24 11.05 -12.39
CA PHE A 200 29.83 10.71 -12.43
C PHE A 200 29.58 9.27 -12.05
N GLY A 201 28.32 8.98 -11.76
CA GLY A 201 27.87 7.62 -11.54
C GLY A 201 26.42 7.42 -11.98
N PHE A 202 26.04 6.17 -12.19
CA PHE A 202 24.64 5.79 -12.41
C PHE A 202 24.36 4.44 -11.77
N VAL A 203 23.09 4.24 -11.40
CA VAL A 203 22.51 2.95 -11.08
C VAL A 203 21.20 2.81 -11.84
N VAL A 204 20.99 1.66 -12.46
CA VAL A 204 19.73 1.30 -13.11
C VAL A 204 19.28 -0.07 -12.60
N TYR A 205 17.98 -0.26 -12.50
CA TYR A 205 17.39 -1.50 -12.01
C TYR A 205 16.10 -1.83 -12.77
N GLY A 206 15.81 -3.12 -12.80
CA GLY A 206 14.55 -3.69 -13.24
C GLY A 206 14.15 -4.84 -12.34
N SER A 207 12.86 -4.98 -12.09
CA SER A 207 12.27 -6.03 -11.26
C SER A 207 10.97 -6.50 -11.89
N SER A 208 10.76 -7.82 -11.87
CA SER A 208 9.47 -8.43 -12.21
C SER A 208 9.24 -9.59 -11.27
N SER A 209 8.04 -9.70 -10.73
CA SER A 209 7.64 -10.85 -9.93
C SER A 209 6.17 -11.18 -10.16
N THR A 210 5.86 -12.48 -10.12
CA THR A 210 4.49 -12.99 -10.17
C THR A 210 4.30 -13.95 -9.01
N VAL A 211 3.18 -13.81 -8.32
CA VAL A 211 2.74 -14.69 -7.24
C VAL A 211 1.35 -15.17 -7.56
N GLU A 212 1.22 -16.42 -7.89
CA GLU A 212 -0.07 -17.10 -7.98
C GLU A 212 -0.33 -17.84 -6.68
N GLN A 213 -1.53 -17.71 -6.12
CA GLN A 213 -1.88 -18.42 -4.89
C GLN A 213 -3.38 -18.67 -4.76
N ILE A 214 -3.70 -19.73 -4.03
CA ILE A 214 -5.05 -20.02 -3.57
C ILE A 214 -5.08 -19.80 -2.06
N THR A 215 -6.09 -19.06 -1.58
CA THR A 215 -6.32 -18.84 -0.15
C THR A 215 -7.79 -19.00 0.18
N ASP A 216 -8.09 -19.25 1.44
CA ASP A 216 -9.44 -19.28 1.97
C ASP A 216 -9.57 -18.34 3.17
N ASN A 217 -10.81 -17.88 3.39
CA ASN A 217 -11.14 -17.00 4.50
C ASN A 217 -12.55 -17.29 5.01
N ARG A 218 -12.78 -17.02 6.29
CA ARG A 218 -14.07 -17.21 6.96
C ARG A 218 -14.39 -15.94 7.76
N GLU A 219 -15.52 -15.31 7.44
CA GLU A 219 -15.86 -14.02 8.02
C GLU A 219 -17.30 -14.02 8.55
N PRO A 220 -17.52 -14.02 9.87
CA PRO A 220 -18.82 -13.69 10.43
C PRO A 220 -19.08 -12.19 10.32
N THR A 221 -20.26 -11.83 9.83
CA THR A 221 -20.78 -10.46 9.80
C THR A 221 -21.85 -10.31 10.86
N TYR A 222 -21.84 -9.19 11.56
CA TYR A 222 -22.72 -8.94 12.69
C TYR A 222 -23.69 -7.81 12.38
N GLY A 223 -24.99 -8.06 12.56
CA GLY A 223 -26.05 -7.08 12.52
C GLY A 223 -26.52 -6.65 13.89
N GLY A 224 -27.46 -5.69 13.94
CA GLY A 224 -28.06 -5.20 15.17
C GLY A 224 -27.41 -3.97 15.77
N THR A 225 -27.81 -3.61 16.98
CA THR A 225 -27.39 -2.40 17.66
C THR A 225 -26.02 -2.61 18.35
N LYS A 226 -25.18 -1.59 18.39
CA LYS A 226 -23.90 -1.65 19.10
C LYS A 226 -24.07 -2.11 20.55
N GLY A 227 -23.40 -3.19 20.92
CA GLY A 227 -23.48 -3.83 22.24
C GLY A 227 -24.50 -4.95 22.35
N ALA A 228 -25.35 -5.17 21.31
CA ALA A 228 -26.28 -6.29 21.18
C ALA A 228 -26.22 -6.88 19.76
N GLN A 229 -25.02 -6.94 19.19
CA GLN A 229 -24.81 -7.45 17.84
C GLN A 229 -24.87 -8.98 17.83
N THR A 230 -25.57 -9.51 16.83
CA THR A 230 -25.67 -10.94 16.56
C THR A 230 -25.14 -11.23 15.15
N PRO A 231 -24.61 -12.43 14.88
CA PRO A 231 -24.25 -12.78 13.52
C PRO A 231 -25.51 -12.79 12.63
N ASP A 232 -25.45 -12.07 11.53
CA ASP A 232 -26.49 -12.09 10.49
C ASP A 232 -26.02 -12.86 9.26
N ARG A 233 -24.71 -13.05 9.12
CA ARG A 233 -24.13 -13.77 7.99
C ARG A 233 -22.77 -14.37 8.36
N ILE A 234 -22.49 -15.54 7.82
CA ILE A 234 -21.17 -16.18 7.86
C ILE A 234 -20.75 -16.46 6.43
N ASP A 235 -19.62 -15.88 6.03
CA ASP A 235 -19.04 -16.01 4.70
C ASP A 235 -17.91 -17.03 4.72
N PHE A 236 -17.95 -17.93 3.76
CA PHE A 236 -16.85 -18.83 3.44
C PHE A 236 -16.35 -18.45 2.06
N ARG A 237 -15.10 -18.02 1.98
CA ARG A 237 -14.50 -17.47 0.77
C ARG A 237 -13.30 -18.31 0.33
N SER A 238 -13.19 -18.50 -0.95
CA SER A 238 -12.01 -19.06 -1.59
C SER A 238 -11.53 -18.08 -2.66
N TYR A 239 -10.24 -17.83 -2.69
CA TYR A 239 -9.61 -16.90 -3.61
C TYR A 239 -8.59 -17.61 -4.46
N LYS A 240 -8.55 -17.28 -5.73
CA LYS A 240 -7.40 -17.48 -6.60
C LYS A 240 -6.90 -16.11 -7.00
N VAL A 241 -5.67 -15.83 -6.66
CA VAL A 241 -5.05 -14.54 -6.95
C VAL A 241 -3.80 -14.73 -7.79
N GLU A 242 -3.60 -13.83 -8.73
CA GLU A 242 -2.38 -13.64 -9.48
C GLU A 242 -1.92 -12.21 -9.27
N ARG A 243 -0.77 -12.03 -8.63
CA ARG A 243 -0.19 -10.74 -8.31
C ARG A 243 1.09 -10.53 -9.08
N GLU A 244 1.09 -9.51 -9.91
CA GLU A 244 2.25 -9.09 -10.68
C GLU A 244 2.81 -7.79 -10.09
N SER A 245 4.12 -7.72 -9.92
CA SER A 245 4.81 -6.50 -9.51
C SER A 245 5.95 -6.25 -10.49
N GLU A 246 5.94 -5.07 -11.10
CA GLU A 246 6.98 -4.61 -12.01
C GLU A 246 7.55 -3.29 -11.50
N ALA A 247 8.86 -3.12 -11.62
CA ALA A 247 9.51 -1.86 -11.32
C ALA A 247 10.73 -1.64 -12.21
N PHE A 248 10.95 -0.39 -12.56
CA PHE A 248 12.18 0.03 -13.22
C PHE A 248 12.52 1.47 -12.83
N GLY A 249 13.80 1.79 -12.91
CA GLY A 249 14.25 3.13 -12.62
C GLY A 249 15.75 3.20 -12.43
N GLY A 250 16.19 4.27 -11.79
CA GLY A 250 17.60 4.45 -11.52
C GLY A 250 17.94 5.85 -11.03
N THR A 251 19.21 6.05 -10.75
CA THR A 251 19.78 7.34 -10.36
C THR A 251 21.02 7.62 -11.21
N PHE A 252 21.11 8.84 -11.70
CA PHE A 252 22.33 9.40 -12.29
C PHE A 252 22.87 10.49 -11.36
N GLU A 253 24.18 10.50 -11.12
CA GLU A 253 24.88 11.50 -10.31
C GLU A 253 26.02 12.13 -11.11
N LYS A 254 26.14 13.45 -11.03
CA LYS A 254 27.33 14.20 -11.46
C LYS A 254 28.01 14.75 -10.22
N TYR A 255 29.27 14.39 -10.02
CA TYR A 255 30.04 14.86 -8.88
C TYR A 255 30.67 16.22 -9.16
N LEU A 256 30.67 17.09 -8.16
CA LEU A 256 31.17 18.44 -8.23
C LEU A 256 32.56 18.52 -7.59
N GLN A 257 33.40 19.44 -8.06
CA GLN A 257 34.78 19.59 -7.54
C GLN A 257 34.87 19.96 -6.06
N ASN A 258 33.81 20.53 -5.50
CA ASN A 258 33.73 20.88 -4.08
C ASN A 258 33.21 19.74 -3.18
N GLY A 259 33.08 18.53 -3.71
CA GLY A 259 32.55 17.36 -2.98
C GLY A 259 31.04 17.22 -2.99
N GLY A 260 30.32 18.14 -3.68
CA GLY A 260 28.88 18.02 -3.86
C GLY A 260 28.50 17.12 -5.04
N ARG A 261 27.19 16.96 -5.26
CA ARG A 261 26.63 16.22 -6.40
C ARG A 261 25.34 16.85 -6.89
N ILE A 262 25.07 16.68 -8.19
CA ILE A 262 23.74 16.87 -8.79
C ILE A 262 23.23 15.48 -9.14
N PHE A 263 21.98 15.19 -8.86
CA PHE A 263 21.40 13.88 -9.12
C PHE A 263 20.02 13.95 -9.77
N LEU A 264 19.74 12.94 -10.59
CA LEU A 264 18.42 12.68 -11.17
C LEU A 264 18.02 11.27 -10.81
N THR A 265 16.90 11.11 -10.10
CA THR A 265 16.37 9.80 -9.69
C THR A 265 15.00 9.57 -10.30
N SER A 266 14.78 8.39 -10.86
CA SER A 266 13.48 7.92 -11.35
C SER A 266 13.08 6.62 -10.67
N LEU A 267 11.81 6.52 -10.28
CA LEU A 267 11.17 5.30 -9.77
C LEU A 267 9.85 5.11 -10.49
N ASN A 268 9.65 3.93 -11.07
CA ASN A 268 8.37 3.54 -11.66
C ASN A 268 8.03 2.16 -11.12
N THR A 269 6.85 2.03 -10.55
CA THR A 269 6.33 0.75 -10.05
C THR A 269 4.91 0.53 -10.53
N GLU A 270 4.59 -0.70 -10.88
CA GLU A 270 3.23 -1.15 -11.18
C GLU A 270 2.98 -2.45 -10.43
N PHE A 271 1.87 -2.51 -9.72
CA PHE A 271 1.39 -3.69 -9.04
C PHE A 271 -0.03 -3.99 -9.51
N THR A 272 -0.23 -5.18 -10.05
CA THR A 272 -1.53 -5.69 -10.49
C THR A 272 -1.93 -6.89 -9.65
N ASP A 273 -3.16 -6.87 -9.13
CA ASP A 273 -3.77 -7.96 -8.36
C ASP A 273 -5.03 -8.41 -9.12
N ASN A 274 -4.97 -9.58 -9.75
CA ASN A 274 -6.10 -10.24 -10.37
C ASN A 274 -6.66 -11.24 -9.37
N GLU A 275 -7.89 -10.99 -8.91
CA GLU A 275 -8.54 -11.76 -7.85
C GLU A 275 -9.82 -12.40 -8.36
N GLU A 276 -9.86 -13.72 -8.44
CA GLU A 276 -11.09 -14.46 -8.54
C GLU A 276 -11.52 -14.94 -7.15
N ARG A 277 -12.73 -14.56 -6.72
CA ARG A 277 -13.26 -14.92 -5.41
C ARG A 277 -14.57 -15.65 -5.53
N ASN A 278 -14.66 -16.79 -4.86
CA ASN A 278 -15.87 -17.56 -4.69
C ASN A 278 -16.34 -17.44 -3.24
N ASP A 279 -17.56 -16.95 -3.02
CA ASP A 279 -18.18 -16.85 -1.71
C ASP A 279 -19.35 -17.82 -1.58
N PHE A 280 -19.39 -18.55 -0.47
CA PHE A 280 -20.59 -19.17 0.04
C PHE A 280 -21.02 -18.44 1.30
N ARG A 281 -22.19 -17.82 1.26
CA ARG A 281 -22.73 -16.99 2.34
C ARG A 281 -23.94 -17.63 2.97
N VAL A 282 -23.86 -17.87 4.29
CA VAL A 282 -24.98 -18.35 5.09
C VAL A 282 -25.55 -17.17 5.87
N TYR A 283 -26.81 -16.83 5.58
CA TYR A 283 -27.56 -15.80 6.29
C TYR A 283 -28.32 -16.44 7.42
N VAL A 284 -28.20 -15.88 8.61
CA VAL A 284 -28.82 -16.35 9.83
C VAL A 284 -29.83 -15.31 10.30
N SER A 285 -31.05 -15.74 10.61
CA SER A 285 -32.05 -14.90 11.27
C SER A 285 -32.16 -15.28 12.76
N ASP A 286 -32.34 -14.27 13.62
CA ASP A 286 -32.64 -14.43 15.05
C ASP A 286 -31.58 -15.15 15.89
N GLY A 287 -30.29 -14.99 15.54
CA GLY A 287 -29.19 -15.63 16.24
C GLY A 287 -28.85 -15.03 17.62
N THR A 288 -28.09 -15.78 18.39
CA THR A 288 -27.39 -15.29 19.58
C THR A 288 -25.97 -14.82 19.22
N PRO A 289 -25.26 -14.07 20.08
CA PRO A 289 -23.97 -13.49 19.73
C PRO A 289 -22.88 -14.47 19.29
N THR A 290 -22.86 -15.68 19.82
CA THR A 290 -21.76 -16.65 19.56
C THR A 290 -22.21 -18.01 19.10
N THR A 291 -23.40 -18.46 19.53
CA THR A 291 -23.93 -19.79 19.19
C THR A 291 -25.41 -19.71 18.89
N GLY A 292 -25.88 -20.60 18.05
CA GLY A 292 -27.31 -20.73 17.79
C GLY A 292 -27.66 -22.09 17.19
N SER A 293 -28.90 -22.56 17.42
CA SER A 293 -29.40 -23.80 16.84
C SER A 293 -30.88 -23.78 16.59
N GLY A 294 -31.36 -24.58 15.64
CA GLY A 294 -32.77 -24.71 15.30
C GLY A 294 -33.32 -23.53 14.46
N TYR A 295 -32.46 -22.74 13.88
CA TYR A 295 -32.85 -21.61 13.05
C TYR A 295 -33.19 -22.01 11.64
N THR A 296 -33.82 -21.08 10.93
CA THR A 296 -33.91 -21.09 9.48
C THR A 296 -32.96 -20.04 8.93
N GLY A 297 -32.41 -20.31 7.76
CA GLY A 297 -31.50 -19.38 7.08
C GLY A 297 -31.64 -19.46 5.57
N SER A 298 -30.83 -18.72 4.88
CA SER A 298 -30.70 -18.80 3.43
C SER A 298 -29.23 -18.83 3.02
N ALA A 299 -28.95 -19.43 1.88
CA ALA A 299 -27.61 -19.41 1.32
C ALA A 299 -27.58 -18.57 0.05
N ARG A 300 -26.44 -17.91 -0.17
CA ARG A 300 -26.11 -17.24 -1.43
C ARG A 300 -24.72 -17.61 -1.85
N ARG A 301 -24.46 -17.56 -3.14
CA ARG A 301 -23.13 -17.67 -3.69
C ARG A 301 -22.80 -16.38 -4.44
N LEU A 302 -21.55 -16.00 -4.38
CA LEU A 302 -21.01 -14.89 -5.14
C LEU A 302 -19.77 -15.36 -5.89
N PHE A 303 -19.61 -14.82 -7.06
CA PHE A 303 -18.37 -14.87 -7.80
C PHE A 303 -17.94 -13.45 -8.13
N ASN A 304 -16.67 -13.16 -7.90
CA ASN A 304 -16.06 -11.89 -8.18
C ASN A 304 -14.78 -12.13 -8.99
N ASP A 305 -14.61 -11.36 -10.05
CA ASP A 305 -13.42 -11.36 -10.91
C ASP A 305 -12.85 -9.93 -10.93
N ALA A 306 -12.06 -9.61 -9.93
CA ALA A 306 -11.58 -8.27 -9.70
C ALA A 306 -10.16 -8.05 -10.23
N THR A 307 -9.89 -6.85 -10.69
CA THR A 307 -8.54 -6.36 -10.99
C THR A 307 -8.28 -5.08 -10.22
N TYR A 308 -7.16 -5.05 -9.49
CA TYR A 308 -6.67 -3.88 -8.77
C TYR A 308 -5.30 -3.50 -9.31
N ILE A 309 -5.11 -2.24 -9.68
CA ILE A 309 -3.86 -1.74 -10.26
C ILE A 309 -3.36 -0.56 -9.43
N ASN A 310 -2.13 -0.64 -8.96
CA ASN A 310 -1.45 0.46 -8.28
C ASN A 310 -0.20 0.84 -9.07
N LYS A 311 -0.02 2.14 -9.32
CA LYS A 311 1.18 2.66 -9.98
C LYS A 311 1.77 3.81 -9.18
N THR A 312 3.09 3.89 -9.19
CA THR A 312 3.83 5.04 -8.67
C THR A 312 4.89 5.42 -9.69
N GLU A 313 4.85 6.66 -10.13
CA GLU A 313 5.86 7.26 -10.97
C GLU A 313 6.47 8.44 -10.23
N MET A 314 7.79 8.48 -10.09
CA MET A 314 8.50 9.55 -9.42
C MET A 314 9.73 9.96 -10.23
N LEU A 315 9.89 11.26 -10.41
CA LEU A 315 11.10 11.86 -10.97
C LEU A 315 11.59 12.97 -10.04
N THR A 316 12.83 12.85 -9.57
CA THR A 316 13.45 13.82 -8.66
C THR A 316 14.76 14.35 -9.25
N LEU A 317 14.89 15.65 -9.32
CA LEU A 317 16.15 16.35 -9.61
C LEU A 317 16.61 17.05 -8.33
N GLY A 318 17.86 16.85 -7.94
CA GLY A 318 18.39 17.45 -6.74
C GLY A 318 19.87 17.80 -6.80
N VAL A 319 20.29 18.58 -5.82
CA VAL A 319 21.67 18.97 -5.58
C VAL A 319 21.97 18.84 -4.10
N GLU A 320 23.09 18.25 -3.77
CA GLU A 320 23.71 18.24 -2.44
C GLU A 320 25.11 18.84 -2.58
N THR A 321 25.43 19.90 -1.86
CA THR A 321 26.73 20.57 -2.02
C THR A 321 27.12 21.39 -0.80
N PRO A 322 28.39 21.36 -0.38
CA PRO A 322 28.89 22.29 0.61
C PRO A 322 29.03 23.69 0.04
N ILE A 323 28.55 24.70 0.77
CA ILE A 323 28.69 26.13 0.47
C ILE A 323 29.27 26.83 1.71
N GLY A 324 30.58 27.06 1.71
CA GLY A 324 31.29 27.53 2.90
C GLY A 324 31.24 26.51 4.04
N GLU A 325 30.66 26.90 5.17
CA GLU A 325 30.47 26.04 6.36
C GLU A 325 29.12 25.30 6.36
N TRP A 326 28.31 25.46 5.29
CA TRP A 326 26.98 24.91 5.21
C TRP A 326 26.92 23.74 4.22
N ASP A 327 26.27 22.67 4.63
CA ASP A 327 25.81 21.63 3.72
C ASP A 327 24.40 21.96 3.25
N VAL A 328 24.23 22.04 1.95
CA VAL A 328 22.97 22.44 1.30
C VAL A 328 22.43 21.29 0.47
N GLU A 329 21.17 20.97 0.67
CA GLU A 329 20.40 20.03 -0.15
C GLU A 329 19.15 20.72 -0.68
N ALA A 330 18.93 20.61 -1.99
CA ALA A 330 17.70 21.09 -2.62
C ALA A 330 17.23 20.07 -3.64
N GLN A 331 15.92 19.82 -3.69
CA GLN A 331 15.35 18.88 -4.64
C GLN A 331 13.93 19.28 -5.06
N VAL A 332 13.61 18.97 -6.31
CA VAL A 332 12.28 19.07 -6.89
C VAL A 332 11.85 17.68 -7.33
N SER A 333 10.62 17.33 -7.06
CA SER A 333 10.08 16.02 -7.42
C SER A 333 8.69 16.15 -8.01
N LYS A 334 8.42 15.38 -9.06
CA LYS A 334 7.07 15.10 -9.54
C LYS A 334 6.73 13.66 -9.19
N ILE A 335 5.56 13.46 -8.60
CA ILE A 335 5.11 12.16 -8.12
C ILE A 335 3.67 11.96 -8.57
N ASP A 336 3.44 10.94 -9.37
CA ASP A 336 2.12 10.54 -9.82
C ASP A 336 1.83 9.16 -9.22
N THR A 337 0.72 9.04 -8.48
CA THR A 337 0.27 7.73 -7.96
C THR A 337 -1.16 7.46 -8.38
N THR A 338 -1.42 6.23 -8.77
CA THR A 338 -2.75 5.81 -9.23
C THR A 338 -3.18 4.51 -8.56
N PHE A 339 -4.46 4.43 -8.28
CA PHE A 339 -5.15 3.21 -7.89
C PHE A 339 -6.40 3.06 -8.75
N ASP A 340 -6.49 1.96 -9.46
CA ASP A 340 -7.65 1.57 -10.23
C ASP A 340 -8.19 0.25 -9.71
N THR A 341 -9.51 0.14 -9.56
CA THR A 341 -10.15 -1.14 -9.31
C THR A 341 -11.34 -1.33 -10.24
N TYR A 342 -11.49 -2.56 -10.68
CA TYR A 342 -12.61 -3.04 -11.45
C TYR A 342 -13.08 -4.36 -10.85
N MET A 343 -14.35 -4.45 -10.45
CA MET A 343 -14.85 -5.58 -9.67
C MET A 343 -16.27 -5.98 -10.13
N PRO A 344 -16.40 -6.80 -11.15
CA PRO A 344 -17.66 -7.43 -11.50
C PRO A 344 -18.02 -8.53 -10.49
N ILE A 345 -19.26 -8.53 -10.01
CA ILE A 345 -19.77 -9.48 -9.03
C ILE A 345 -21.05 -10.13 -9.54
N GLY A 346 -21.05 -11.45 -9.63
CA GLY A 346 -22.25 -12.24 -9.85
C GLY A 346 -22.86 -12.71 -8.53
N TYR A 347 -24.14 -12.40 -8.30
CA TYR A 347 -24.88 -12.92 -7.16
C TYR A 347 -25.79 -14.06 -7.60
N PHE A 348 -25.58 -15.24 -7.01
CA PHE A 348 -26.34 -16.45 -7.25
C PHE A 348 -27.19 -16.73 -6.01
N ILE A 349 -28.49 -16.56 -6.14
CA ILE A 349 -29.43 -16.67 -5.02
C ILE A 349 -30.27 -17.91 -5.21
N GLY A 350 -30.00 -18.94 -4.40
CA GLY A 350 -30.77 -20.16 -4.38
C GLY A 350 -32.15 -20.00 -3.76
N GLY A 351 -33.09 -20.82 -4.21
CA GLY A 351 -34.47 -20.80 -3.75
C GLY A 351 -34.75 -21.60 -2.46
N GLY A 352 -33.74 -22.19 -1.83
CA GLY A 352 -33.89 -23.08 -0.67
C GLY A 352 -33.74 -22.36 0.66
N GLN A 353 -34.60 -22.68 1.63
CA GLN A 353 -34.43 -22.32 3.01
C GLN A 353 -33.54 -23.36 3.69
N LEU A 354 -32.50 -22.92 4.40
CA LEU A 354 -31.71 -23.79 5.26
C LEU A 354 -32.52 -24.07 6.53
N THR A 355 -32.67 -25.34 6.89
CA THR A 355 -33.40 -25.75 8.09
C THR A 355 -32.42 -26.39 9.09
N ASN A 356 -32.83 -26.40 10.37
CA ASN A 356 -31.97 -26.86 11.48
C ASN A 356 -30.59 -26.24 11.47
N LEU A 357 -30.51 -24.96 11.05
CA LEU A 357 -29.27 -24.23 11.03
C LEU A 357 -28.73 -24.07 12.44
N SER A 358 -27.49 -24.46 12.64
CA SER A 358 -26.73 -24.19 13.86
C SER A 358 -25.38 -23.60 13.51
N TYR A 359 -24.88 -22.73 14.36
CA TYR A 359 -23.55 -22.16 14.22
C TYR A 359 -22.86 -22.00 15.57
N ASP A 360 -21.54 -22.05 15.55
CA ASP A 360 -20.65 -21.69 16.64
C ASP A 360 -19.52 -20.81 16.10
N ILE A 361 -19.47 -19.58 16.58
CA ILE A 361 -18.45 -18.57 16.24
C ILE A 361 -17.70 -18.11 17.48
N SER A 362 -17.63 -18.98 18.51
CA SER A 362 -16.82 -18.73 19.72
C SER A 362 -15.36 -18.54 19.36
N ASP A 363 -14.90 -19.21 18.30
CA ASP A 363 -13.68 -18.91 17.58
C ASP A 363 -14.03 -18.26 16.24
N PRO A 364 -13.93 -16.93 16.11
CA PRO A 364 -14.28 -16.24 14.86
C PRO A 364 -13.41 -16.64 13.67
N GLN A 365 -12.21 -17.18 13.90
CA GLN A 365 -11.33 -17.65 12.84
C GLN A 365 -11.75 -19.02 12.29
N ASN A 366 -12.51 -19.78 13.09
CA ASN A 366 -12.99 -21.11 12.73
C ASN A 366 -14.50 -21.25 12.98
N PRO A 367 -15.36 -20.48 12.34
CA PRO A 367 -16.80 -20.56 12.49
C PRO A 367 -17.30 -21.95 12.05
N ILE A 368 -18.11 -22.58 12.87
CA ILE A 368 -18.76 -23.86 12.61
C ILE A 368 -20.19 -23.58 12.19
N VAL A 369 -20.63 -24.12 11.06
CA VAL A 369 -22.01 -24.00 10.57
C VAL A 369 -22.50 -25.38 10.14
N ASN A 370 -23.64 -25.81 10.70
CA ASN A 370 -24.33 -27.03 10.30
C ASN A 370 -25.78 -26.72 9.92
N PHE A 371 -26.31 -27.41 8.95
CA PHE A 371 -27.69 -27.27 8.49
C PHE A 371 -28.17 -28.48 7.73
N ASP A 372 -29.51 -28.66 7.71
CA ASP A 372 -30.17 -29.65 6.88
C ASP A 372 -30.62 -29.01 5.58
N GLY A 373 -30.59 -29.76 4.51
CA GLY A 373 -31.08 -29.35 3.19
C GLY A 373 -30.24 -29.86 2.03
N THR A 374 -30.84 -29.77 0.87
CA THR A 374 -30.24 -30.22 -0.40
C THR A 374 -29.60 -29.07 -1.16
N TYR A 375 -29.02 -28.11 -0.45
CA TYR A 375 -28.46 -26.91 -1.04
C TYR A 375 -27.39 -27.15 -2.12
N ARG A 376 -26.84 -28.41 -2.20
CA ARG A 376 -25.94 -28.83 -3.26
C ARG A 376 -26.64 -29.09 -4.58
N ASP A 377 -27.89 -29.51 -4.51
CA ASP A 377 -28.72 -29.92 -5.64
C ASP A 377 -29.60 -28.77 -6.12
N VAL A 378 -29.55 -27.63 -5.42
CA VAL A 378 -30.34 -26.44 -5.81
C VAL A 378 -29.59 -25.70 -6.91
N ASP A 379 -30.25 -25.50 -8.04
CA ASP A 379 -29.78 -24.54 -9.04
C ASP A 379 -29.74 -23.14 -8.42
N TYR A 380 -28.57 -22.55 -8.37
CA TYR A 380 -28.37 -21.16 -7.96
C TYR A 380 -28.35 -20.27 -9.20
N PRO A 381 -29.49 -19.78 -9.67
CA PRO A 381 -29.52 -18.89 -10.82
C PRO A 381 -28.84 -17.56 -10.48
N VAL A 382 -28.17 -16.97 -11.45
CA VAL A 382 -27.71 -15.58 -11.35
C VAL A 382 -28.94 -14.68 -11.18
N LYS A 383 -29.01 -13.93 -10.10
CA LYS A 383 -30.11 -12.99 -9.80
C LYS A 383 -29.70 -11.54 -9.97
N LEU A 384 -28.42 -11.26 -9.81
CA LEU A 384 -27.90 -9.90 -9.83
C LEU A 384 -26.48 -9.93 -10.34
N LEU A 385 -26.17 -9.06 -11.28
CA LEU A 385 -24.81 -8.67 -11.61
C LEU A 385 -24.57 -7.25 -11.12
N VAL A 386 -23.44 -7.05 -10.48
CA VAL A 386 -22.97 -5.76 -9.99
C VAL A 386 -21.63 -5.49 -10.64
N ASP A 387 -21.49 -4.33 -11.25
CA ASP A 387 -20.24 -3.85 -11.77
C ASP A 387 -19.77 -2.69 -10.90
N ALA A 388 -18.68 -2.89 -10.18
CA ALA A 388 -18.10 -1.87 -9.30
C ALA A 388 -16.75 -1.41 -9.84
N ILE A 389 -16.56 -0.11 -9.86
CA ILE A 389 -15.28 0.52 -10.16
C ILE A 389 -14.87 1.42 -9.02
N GLY A 390 -13.57 1.62 -8.89
CA GLY A 390 -12.99 2.63 -8.01
C GLY A 390 -11.71 3.15 -8.62
N GLY A 391 -11.33 4.35 -8.24
CA GLY A 391 -10.07 4.92 -8.66
C GLY A 391 -9.70 6.10 -7.77
N LEU A 392 -8.41 6.26 -7.54
CA LEU A 392 -7.84 7.42 -6.88
C LEU A 392 -6.51 7.75 -7.54
N TYR A 393 -6.39 8.97 -7.98
CA TYR A 393 -5.25 9.47 -8.73
C TYR A 393 -4.70 10.68 -7.99
N THR A 394 -3.39 10.71 -7.72
CA THR A 394 -2.75 11.89 -7.16
C THR A 394 -1.59 12.32 -8.04
N GLU A 395 -1.52 13.62 -8.29
CA GLU A 395 -0.36 14.31 -8.86
C GLU A 395 0.21 15.21 -7.77
N THR A 396 1.52 15.13 -7.54
CA THR A 396 2.19 15.93 -6.51
C THR A 396 3.46 16.53 -7.07
N ASP A 397 3.55 17.85 -7.03
CA ASP A 397 4.79 18.58 -7.23
C ASP A 397 5.37 18.93 -5.84
N GLN A 398 6.61 18.51 -5.57
CA GLN A 398 7.26 18.74 -4.30
C GLN A 398 8.57 19.50 -4.51
N PHE A 399 8.79 20.52 -3.65
CA PHE A 399 10.10 21.16 -3.47
C PHE A 399 10.55 20.98 -2.03
N LYS A 400 11.79 20.55 -1.83
CA LYS A 400 12.41 20.42 -0.51
C LYS A 400 13.78 21.08 -0.52
N PHE A 401 14.07 21.82 0.56
CA PHE A 401 15.32 22.49 0.80
C PHE A 401 15.75 22.27 2.24
N ASP A 402 16.96 21.76 2.42
CA ASP A 402 17.60 21.55 3.72
C ASP A 402 18.97 22.22 3.74
N ILE A 403 19.33 22.84 4.84
CA ILE A 403 20.64 23.42 5.06
C ILE A 403 21.10 23.13 6.48
N SER A 404 22.32 22.67 6.63
CA SER A 404 22.89 22.34 7.93
C SER A 404 24.33 22.79 8.06
N ARG A 405 24.77 23.00 9.30
CA ARG A 405 26.18 23.24 9.62
C ARG A 405 26.52 22.73 11.01
N GLU A 406 27.75 22.34 11.17
CA GLU A 406 28.34 22.10 12.48
C GLU A 406 28.66 23.44 13.17
N ASN A 407 28.44 23.51 14.47
CA ASN A 407 28.81 24.64 15.32
C ASN A 407 29.40 24.16 16.65
N SER A 408 29.81 25.06 17.51
CA SER A 408 30.46 24.69 18.80
C SER A 408 29.56 23.90 19.77
N ARG A 409 28.29 23.73 19.47
CA ARG A 409 27.29 23.01 20.28
C ARG A 409 26.84 21.70 19.64
N GLY A 410 27.22 21.41 18.39
CA GLY A 410 26.78 20.31 17.55
C GLY A 410 26.19 20.84 16.23
N GLN A 411 25.18 20.21 15.65
CA GLN A 411 24.64 20.54 14.34
C GLN A 411 23.39 21.41 14.42
N LEU A 412 23.37 22.48 13.64
CA LEU A 412 22.19 23.32 13.40
C LEU A 412 21.64 23.00 12.01
N LYS A 413 20.33 22.74 11.91
CA LYS A 413 19.64 22.41 10.66
C LYS A 413 18.37 23.25 10.49
N PHE A 414 18.14 23.74 9.27
CA PHE A 414 16.89 24.37 8.83
C PHE A 414 16.39 23.69 7.58
N GLY A 415 15.09 23.77 7.34
CA GLY A 415 14.56 23.34 6.07
C GLY A 415 13.20 23.94 5.75
N PHE A 416 12.87 23.79 4.48
CA PHE A 416 11.61 24.20 3.90
C PHE A 416 11.10 23.11 2.97
N GLN A 417 9.79 22.90 2.97
CA GLN A 417 9.11 21.99 2.07
C GLN A 417 7.85 22.66 1.52
N TYR A 418 7.61 22.46 0.24
CA TYR A 418 6.39 22.84 -0.45
C TYR A 418 5.88 21.66 -1.23
N ASP A 419 4.64 21.25 -0.99
CA ASP A 419 3.93 20.23 -1.73
C ASP A 419 2.67 20.85 -2.33
N ASP A 420 2.46 20.65 -3.61
CA ASP A 420 1.22 20.96 -4.31
C ASP A 420 0.65 19.65 -4.85
N ARG A 421 -0.53 19.28 -4.34
CA ARG A 421 -1.14 17.98 -4.58
C ARG A 421 -2.55 18.11 -5.08
N VAL A 422 -2.84 17.41 -6.17
CA VAL A 422 -4.20 17.23 -6.68
C VAL A 422 -4.58 15.76 -6.52
N ALA A 423 -5.75 15.51 -5.92
CA ALA A 423 -6.31 14.17 -5.79
C ALA A 423 -7.69 14.12 -6.45
N THR A 424 -7.83 13.22 -7.43
CA THR A 424 -9.07 13.01 -8.18
C THR A 424 -9.46 11.54 -8.16
N GLY A 425 -10.72 11.24 -8.41
CA GLY A 425 -11.20 9.87 -8.46
C GLY A 425 -12.62 9.71 -7.98
N GLY A 426 -12.91 8.53 -7.47
CA GLY A 426 -14.20 8.16 -6.93
C GLY A 426 -14.37 6.65 -6.81
N GLY A 427 -15.54 6.22 -6.33
CA GLY A 427 -15.89 4.82 -6.26
C GLY A 427 -17.38 4.64 -6.42
N ALA A 428 -17.79 3.61 -7.15
CA ALA A 428 -19.20 3.34 -7.33
C ALA A 428 -19.51 1.91 -7.76
N THR A 429 -20.72 1.51 -7.46
CA THR A 429 -21.42 0.47 -8.18
C THR A 429 -22.05 1.11 -9.41
N LEU A 430 -21.51 0.88 -10.59
CA LEU A 430 -21.94 1.55 -11.82
C LEU A 430 -23.23 0.98 -12.42
N ALA A 431 -23.41 -0.32 -12.30
CA ALA A 431 -24.57 -0.98 -12.83
C ALA A 431 -25.00 -2.14 -11.94
N THR A 432 -26.28 -2.18 -11.66
CA THR A 432 -26.93 -3.31 -11.04
C THR A 432 -27.93 -3.87 -12.03
N ILE A 433 -27.64 -5.03 -12.61
CA ILE A 433 -28.53 -5.69 -13.55
C ILE A 433 -29.30 -6.78 -12.79
N SER A 434 -30.57 -6.52 -12.50
CA SER A 434 -31.46 -7.53 -11.95
C SER A 434 -31.90 -8.50 -13.04
N VAL A 435 -31.66 -9.78 -12.84
CA VAL A 435 -31.95 -10.86 -13.78
C VAL A 435 -33.41 -11.33 -13.67
N SER A 436 -34.24 -10.67 -12.88
CA SER A 436 -35.66 -11.05 -12.71
C SER A 436 -36.51 -10.94 -13.98
N GLY A 437 -36.02 -10.30 -15.05
CA GLY A 437 -36.70 -10.13 -16.34
C GLY A 437 -36.17 -10.97 -17.50
N GLY A 438 -35.20 -11.85 -17.24
CA GLY A 438 -34.53 -12.65 -18.27
C GLY A 438 -33.33 -11.92 -18.87
N TYR A 439 -32.18 -12.57 -18.86
CA TYR A 439 -31.05 -12.20 -19.73
C TYR A 439 -31.47 -12.29 -21.18
N PRO A 440 -30.90 -11.49 -22.08
CA PRO A 440 -30.88 -11.85 -23.48
C PRO A 440 -30.30 -13.27 -23.56
N ALA A 441 -31.11 -14.23 -23.92
CA ALA A 441 -30.78 -15.67 -23.90
C ALA A 441 -29.55 -16.02 -24.74
N ASP A 442 -29.02 -15.05 -25.45
CA ASP A 442 -27.97 -15.17 -26.45
C ASP A 442 -26.56 -14.92 -25.86
N VAL A 443 -26.44 -14.34 -24.66
CA VAL A 443 -25.15 -13.88 -24.13
C VAL A 443 -24.72 -14.65 -22.88
N CYS A 444 -25.64 -14.85 -21.94
CA CYS A 444 -25.38 -15.58 -20.70
C CYS A 444 -26.63 -16.34 -20.29
N ASN A 445 -26.72 -17.62 -20.57
CA ASN A 445 -27.82 -18.44 -20.09
C ASN A 445 -27.52 -18.90 -18.65
N PRO A 446 -28.26 -18.42 -17.62
CA PRO A 446 -28.01 -18.80 -16.23
C PRO A 446 -28.13 -20.32 -15.99
N LYS A 447 -28.76 -21.06 -16.90
CA LYS A 447 -28.90 -22.50 -16.80
C LYS A 447 -27.65 -23.27 -17.18
N ASP A 448 -26.72 -22.64 -17.90
CA ASP A 448 -25.48 -23.25 -18.33
C ASP A 448 -24.37 -23.11 -17.28
N TYR A 449 -24.58 -22.23 -16.28
CA TYR A 449 -23.66 -22.02 -15.17
C TYR A 449 -24.12 -22.84 -13.95
N ARG A 450 -23.77 -24.09 -13.93
CA ARG A 450 -23.93 -24.93 -12.75
C ARG A 450 -22.77 -24.64 -11.80
N LEU A 451 -23.07 -23.92 -10.73
CA LEU A 451 -22.16 -23.80 -9.59
C LEU A 451 -22.03 -25.13 -8.78
N GLY A 452 -22.41 -26.26 -9.40
CA GLY A 452 -22.34 -27.57 -8.78
C GLY A 452 -20.96 -28.00 -8.31
N ASP A 453 -19.94 -27.38 -8.86
CA ASP A 453 -18.55 -27.66 -8.54
C ASP A 453 -17.97 -26.74 -7.48
N PHE A 454 -18.69 -25.70 -7.03
CA PHE A 454 -18.28 -24.99 -5.84
C PHE A 454 -18.33 -25.93 -4.66
N ALA A 455 -17.18 -26.18 -4.09
CA ALA A 455 -17.10 -26.94 -2.87
C ALA A 455 -17.90 -26.23 -1.79
N THR A 456 -18.90 -26.89 -1.37
CA THR A 456 -19.65 -26.47 -0.20
C THR A 456 -18.87 -26.89 1.01
N PRO A 457 -18.71 -26.01 2.01
CA PRO A 457 -18.05 -26.37 3.25
C PRO A 457 -18.69 -27.64 3.81
N ARG A 458 -17.96 -28.72 3.82
CA ARG A 458 -18.35 -29.93 4.54
C ARG A 458 -17.83 -29.81 5.95
N ASN A 459 -18.71 -29.58 6.93
CA ASN A 459 -18.38 -29.73 8.34
C ASN A 459 -17.02 -29.16 8.70
N ASN A 460 -16.79 -27.85 8.47
CA ASN A 460 -15.55 -27.12 8.72
C ASN A 460 -14.37 -27.42 7.79
N ASP A 461 -14.50 -28.35 6.88
CA ASP A 461 -13.48 -28.58 5.87
C ASP A 461 -13.72 -27.63 4.69
N VAL A 462 -13.46 -26.36 4.91
CA VAL A 462 -13.33 -25.36 3.85
C VAL A 462 -11.88 -25.40 3.43
N GLY A 463 -11.48 -26.49 2.79
CA GLY A 463 -10.25 -26.51 2.03
C GLY A 463 -10.35 -25.53 0.86
N ALA A 464 -9.23 -25.11 0.31
CA ALA A 464 -9.17 -24.28 -0.89
C ALA A 464 -9.86 -25.00 -2.06
N PHE A 465 -11.12 -24.70 -2.26
CA PHE A 465 -11.90 -25.20 -3.38
C PHE A 465 -12.15 -24.05 -4.35
N TYR A 466 -11.14 -23.77 -5.11
CA TYR A 466 -11.27 -22.92 -6.27
C TYR A 466 -11.67 -23.77 -7.47
N THR A 467 -12.78 -23.41 -8.10
CA THR A 467 -13.14 -23.90 -9.43
C THR A 467 -12.99 -22.76 -10.41
N ASP A 468 -12.10 -22.95 -11.36
CA ASP A 468 -11.97 -22.06 -12.51
C ASP A 468 -13.29 -22.09 -13.30
N ASN A 469 -13.85 -20.92 -13.60
CA ASN A 469 -15.09 -20.81 -14.36
C ASN A 469 -14.95 -19.80 -15.51
N PRO A 470 -14.17 -20.15 -16.55
CA PRO A 470 -13.90 -19.27 -17.68
C PRO A 470 -15.16 -18.84 -18.42
N ALA A 471 -16.19 -19.70 -18.47
CA ALA A 471 -17.45 -19.36 -19.12
C ALA A 471 -18.24 -18.28 -18.34
N LEU A 472 -18.17 -18.31 -17.01
CA LEU A 472 -18.76 -17.24 -16.18
C LEU A 472 -17.98 -15.93 -16.33
N ASN A 473 -16.66 -15.99 -16.38
CA ASN A 473 -15.82 -14.81 -16.61
C ASN A 473 -16.10 -14.20 -17.98
N GLU A 474 -16.23 -15.02 -19.02
CA GLU A 474 -16.61 -14.55 -20.35
C GLU A 474 -18.00 -13.89 -20.34
N CYS A 475 -18.97 -14.48 -19.65
CA CYS A 475 -20.29 -13.90 -19.47
C CYS A 475 -20.24 -12.54 -18.76
N LEU A 476 -19.58 -12.46 -17.63
CA LEU A 476 -19.42 -11.21 -16.88
C LEU A 476 -18.75 -10.13 -17.74
N ASN A 477 -17.75 -10.50 -18.52
CA ASN A 477 -17.06 -9.60 -19.44
C ASN A 477 -17.95 -9.11 -20.60
N THR A 478 -18.88 -9.94 -21.07
CA THR A 478 -19.77 -9.60 -22.19
C THR A 478 -20.88 -8.63 -21.77
N VAL A 479 -21.36 -8.74 -20.53
CA VAL A 479 -22.43 -7.85 -20.01
C VAL A 479 -21.87 -6.60 -19.33
N ARG A 480 -20.56 -6.43 -19.34
CA ARG A 480 -19.85 -5.29 -18.73
C ARG A 480 -20.29 -3.98 -19.38
N PRO A 481 -20.89 -3.04 -18.65
CA PRO A 481 -21.16 -1.72 -19.18
C PRO A 481 -19.83 -1.00 -19.48
N PRO A 482 -19.81 -0.09 -20.47
CA PRO A 482 -18.63 0.73 -20.69
C PRO A 482 -18.30 1.51 -19.41
N ARG A 483 -17.02 1.59 -19.04
CA ARG A 483 -16.56 2.44 -17.93
C ARG A 483 -17.12 3.84 -18.13
N SER A 484 -17.96 4.30 -17.23
CA SER A 484 -18.44 5.67 -17.17
C SER A 484 -17.64 6.43 -16.10
N ASP A 485 -17.72 7.76 -16.14
CA ASP A 485 -17.23 8.59 -15.05
C ASP A 485 -17.89 8.18 -13.71
N PHE A 486 -17.16 8.41 -12.63
CA PHE A 486 -17.70 8.19 -11.29
C PHE A 486 -18.96 9.02 -11.06
N PRO A 487 -19.96 8.50 -10.32
CA PRO A 487 -21.13 9.27 -9.94
C PRO A 487 -20.76 10.54 -9.17
N ASP A 488 -21.55 11.59 -9.35
CA ASP A 488 -21.26 12.91 -8.77
C ASP A 488 -21.17 12.91 -7.23
N ASP A 489 -21.94 12.03 -6.56
CA ASP A 489 -21.93 11.86 -5.10
C ASP A 489 -20.78 10.98 -4.58
N GLU A 490 -20.02 10.38 -5.49
CA GLU A 490 -18.83 9.56 -5.17
C GLU A 490 -17.51 10.18 -5.65
N LYS A 491 -17.57 11.28 -6.42
CA LYS A 491 -16.38 11.95 -6.96
C LYS A 491 -15.47 12.51 -5.86
N ILE A 492 -14.19 12.35 -6.08
CA ILE A 492 -13.12 12.98 -5.32
C ILE A 492 -12.52 14.06 -6.21
N ASN A 493 -12.43 15.29 -5.70
CA ASN A 493 -11.72 16.40 -6.33
C ASN A 493 -11.20 17.29 -5.21
N ILE A 494 -9.91 17.16 -4.94
CA ILE A 494 -9.22 17.78 -3.81
C ILE A 494 -7.92 18.38 -4.30
N GLU A 495 -7.69 19.64 -3.91
CA GLU A 495 -6.41 20.33 -4.04
C GLU A 495 -5.87 20.59 -2.63
N GLU A 496 -4.61 20.27 -2.40
CA GLU A 496 -3.95 20.41 -1.11
C GLU A 496 -2.55 20.99 -1.31
N THR A 497 -2.33 22.18 -0.77
CA THR A 497 -1.02 22.82 -0.74
C THR A 497 -0.47 22.80 0.68
N LEU A 498 0.71 22.22 0.87
CA LEU A 498 1.44 22.19 2.14
C LEU A 498 2.69 23.06 2.05
N MET A 499 2.82 24.01 2.95
CA MET A 499 4.08 24.72 3.20
C MET A 499 4.59 24.38 4.60
N ALA A 500 5.82 23.89 4.68
CA ALA A 500 6.43 23.54 5.95
C ALA A 500 7.81 24.17 6.09
N ALA A 501 8.12 24.62 7.29
CA ALA A 501 9.44 25.08 7.65
C ALA A 501 9.83 24.50 9.00
N TYR A 502 11.12 24.24 9.20
CA TYR A 502 11.61 23.73 10.47
C TYR A 502 12.97 24.31 10.84
N ILE A 503 13.24 24.29 12.14
CA ILE A 503 14.55 24.50 12.74
C ILE A 503 14.85 23.40 13.73
N MET A 504 16.06 22.90 13.74
CA MET A 504 16.51 21.84 14.65
C MET A 504 17.97 22.08 15.05
N GLN A 505 18.28 21.94 16.35
CA GLN A 505 19.62 21.99 16.89
C GLN A 505 19.94 20.69 17.63
N THR A 506 21.03 20.09 17.28
CA THR A 506 21.70 19.05 18.08
C THR A 506 22.65 19.72 19.06
N PHE A 507 22.57 19.34 20.33
CA PHE A 507 23.47 19.77 21.40
C PHE A 507 24.30 18.56 21.80
N ASP A 508 25.57 18.56 21.42
CA ASP A 508 26.53 17.51 21.78
C ASP A 508 27.03 17.71 23.19
N MET A 509 27.08 16.63 23.95
CA MET A 509 27.51 16.54 25.31
C MET A 509 28.50 15.39 25.46
N GLU A 510 29.31 15.38 26.53
CA GLU A 510 30.24 14.28 26.81
C GLU A 510 29.57 12.91 26.96
N TRP A 511 28.29 12.89 27.31
CA TRP A 511 27.51 11.68 27.57
C TRP A 511 26.53 11.33 26.44
N GLY A 512 26.53 12.04 25.32
CA GLY A 512 25.60 11.83 24.20
C GLY A 512 25.10 13.14 23.62
N ASN A 513 23.81 13.24 23.25
CA ASN A 513 23.27 14.48 22.70
C ASN A 513 21.79 14.71 23.04
N ILE A 514 21.38 15.97 22.94
CA ILE A 514 19.99 16.39 22.94
C ILE A 514 19.69 17.04 21.60
N ILE A 515 18.58 16.63 20.97
CA ILE A 515 18.11 17.24 19.73
C ILE A 515 16.78 17.91 20.02
N ALA A 516 16.66 19.19 19.72
CA ALA A 516 15.44 19.96 19.91
C ALA A 516 15.09 20.72 18.63
N GLY A 517 13.82 20.72 18.26
CA GLY A 517 13.38 21.39 17.07
C GLY A 517 11.90 21.71 17.06
N LEU A 518 11.51 22.54 16.10
CA LEU A 518 10.15 22.93 15.83
C LEU A 518 9.92 22.87 14.32
N ARG A 519 8.87 22.21 13.92
CA ARG A 519 8.32 22.24 12.57
C ARG A 519 6.99 22.98 12.59
N ILE A 520 6.76 23.80 11.58
CA ILE A 520 5.49 24.51 11.36
C ILE A 520 5.00 24.07 9.99
N GLU A 521 3.75 23.61 9.93
CA GLU A 521 3.08 23.24 8.70
C GLU A 521 1.86 24.11 8.49
N ASP A 522 1.78 24.79 7.36
CA ASP A 522 0.59 25.52 6.91
C ASP A 522 -0.01 24.78 5.74
N THR A 523 -1.29 24.41 5.88
CA THR A 523 -1.99 23.60 4.88
C THR A 523 -3.18 24.39 4.34
N GLU A 524 -3.23 24.57 3.04
CA GLU A 524 -4.42 25.01 2.31
C GLU A 524 -5.07 23.77 1.68
N TYR A 525 -6.35 23.57 1.94
CA TYR A 525 -7.13 22.45 1.47
C TYR A 525 -8.39 22.97 0.78
N GLN A 526 -8.64 22.50 -0.44
CA GLN A 526 -9.85 22.79 -1.19
C GLN A 526 -10.45 21.51 -1.74
N THR A 527 -11.78 21.36 -1.64
CA THR A 527 -12.50 20.26 -2.26
C THR A 527 -13.78 20.75 -2.91
N VAL A 528 -14.09 20.20 -4.08
CA VAL A 528 -15.31 20.48 -4.83
C VAL A 528 -16.03 19.16 -5.11
N GLY A 529 -17.32 19.11 -4.86
CA GLY A 529 -18.14 17.94 -5.09
C GLY A 529 -19.61 18.27 -5.16
N PHE A 530 -20.47 17.25 -5.25
CA PHE A 530 -21.91 17.43 -5.35
C PHE A 530 -22.63 16.71 -4.22
N ARG A 531 -23.65 17.37 -3.68
CA ARG A 531 -24.66 16.75 -2.84
C ARG A 531 -25.81 16.29 -3.75
N LEU A 532 -26.13 15.02 -3.70
CA LEU A 532 -27.17 14.42 -4.52
C LEU A 532 -28.42 14.15 -3.68
N ALA A 533 -29.57 14.70 -4.08
CA ALA A 533 -30.86 14.38 -3.46
C ALA A 533 -31.33 12.99 -3.91
N THR A 534 -31.50 12.05 -2.98
CA THR A 534 -32.00 10.70 -3.30
C THR A 534 -33.52 10.60 -3.30
N VAL A 535 -34.20 11.54 -2.64
CA VAL A 535 -35.65 11.70 -2.64
C VAL A 535 -36.04 13.17 -2.83
N SER A 536 -37.31 13.43 -3.22
CA SER A 536 -37.79 14.80 -3.36
C SER A 536 -37.78 15.54 -2.02
N GLY A 537 -37.32 16.80 -2.03
CA GLY A 537 -37.20 17.64 -0.84
C GLY A 537 -35.90 17.53 -0.08
N ASP A 538 -34.95 16.71 -0.57
CA ASP A 538 -33.59 16.64 0.01
C ASP A 538 -32.80 17.93 -0.16
N ILE A 539 -31.62 17.99 0.48
CA ILE A 539 -30.68 19.12 0.45
C ILE A 539 -31.22 20.36 1.23
N GLY A 540 -32.33 20.20 1.95
CA GLY A 540 -32.92 21.26 2.78
C GLY A 540 -33.69 22.34 1.99
N TYR A 541 -34.02 22.09 0.72
CA TYR A 541 -34.86 22.95 -0.10
C TYR A 541 -36.20 22.30 -0.37
N GLU A 542 -37.28 23.06 -0.18
CA GLU A 542 -38.64 22.61 -0.58
C GLU A 542 -38.67 22.44 -2.11
N ASN A 543 -39.26 21.34 -2.57
CA ASN A 543 -39.52 21.01 -3.99
C ASN A 543 -38.28 20.64 -4.85
N ILE A 544 -37.20 20.21 -4.26
CA ILE A 544 -36.09 19.61 -5.03
C ILE A 544 -36.48 18.19 -5.46
N ALA A 545 -36.36 17.91 -6.75
CA ALA A 545 -36.63 16.57 -7.29
C ALA A 545 -35.55 15.57 -6.91
N ALA A 546 -35.89 14.31 -6.72
CA ALA A 546 -34.92 13.23 -6.59
C ALA A 546 -33.95 13.24 -7.79
N GLY A 547 -32.64 13.04 -7.52
CA GLY A 547 -31.60 13.14 -8.54
C GLY A 547 -31.08 14.57 -8.79
N ALA A 548 -31.69 15.60 -8.16
CA ALA A 548 -31.14 16.95 -8.20
C ALA A 548 -29.80 17.01 -7.45
N LYS A 549 -28.91 17.87 -7.92
CA LYS A 549 -27.59 18.02 -7.34
C LYS A 549 -27.27 19.49 -7.06
N GLU A 550 -26.53 19.70 -5.98
CA GLU A 550 -25.99 20.99 -5.56
C GLU A 550 -24.47 20.89 -5.46
N GLU A 551 -23.76 21.84 -6.06
CA GLU A 551 -22.32 21.92 -5.93
C GLU A 551 -21.93 22.44 -4.53
N LEU A 552 -20.99 21.76 -3.90
CA LEU A 552 -20.38 22.16 -2.64
C LEU A 552 -18.89 22.37 -2.86
N SER A 553 -18.44 23.61 -2.64
CA SER A 553 -17.02 23.96 -2.62
C SER A 553 -16.62 24.38 -1.21
N VAL A 554 -15.58 23.74 -0.66
CA VAL A 554 -15.06 24.05 0.68
C VAL A 554 -13.58 24.31 0.58
N LYS A 555 -13.16 25.47 1.09
CA LYS A 555 -11.76 25.84 1.22
C LYS A 555 -11.43 26.08 2.69
N ARG A 556 -10.29 25.54 3.16
CA ARG A 556 -9.82 25.69 4.54
C ARG A 556 -8.31 25.91 4.54
N THR A 557 -7.87 26.68 5.54
CA THR A 557 -6.45 26.85 5.85
C THR A 557 -6.25 26.62 7.33
N TYR A 558 -5.18 25.91 7.69
CA TYR A 558 -4.84 25.67 9.10
C TYR A 558 -3.33 25.49 9.25
N THR A 559 -2.84 25.85 10.45
CA THR A 559 -1.42 25.81 10.77
C THR A 559 -1.17 24.91 11.97
N ASN A 560 -0.20 24.00 11.86
CA ASN A 560 0.21 23.08 12.91
C ASN A 560 1.62 23.44 13.40
N TYR A 561 1.83 23.39 14.73
CA TYR A 561 3.11 23.57 15.39
C TYR A 561 3.55 22.24 15.99
N LEU A 562 4.65 21.70 15.52
CA LEU A 562 5.09 20.34 15.82
C LEU A 562 6.47 20.36 16.50
N PRO A 563 6.54 20.60 17.83
CA PRO A 563 7.78 20.51 18.58
C PRO A 563 8.25 19.07 18.75
N SER A 564 9.57 18.89 18.78
CA SER A 564 10.20 17.61 19.10
C SER A 564 11.44 17.80 19.97
N VAL A 565 11.67 16.84 20.89
CA VAL A 565 12.88 16.76 21.72
C VAL A 565 13.31 15.31 21.85
N HIS A 566 14.57 15.05 21.59
CA HIS A 566 15.16 13.71 21.70
C HIS A 566 16.41 13.77 22.56
N LEU A 567 16.49 12.88 23.53
CA LEU A 567 17.64 12.65 24.38
C LEU A 567 18.29 11.32 23.98
N ASN A 568 19.54 11.34 23.60
CA ASN A 568 20.37 10.16 23.37
C ASN A 568 21.50 10.14 24.42
N TYR A 569 21.43 9.22 25.36
CA TYR A 569 22.39 9.10 26.45
C TYR A 569 23.22 7.83 26.29
N ASP A 570 24.55 7.96 26.19
CA ASP A 570 25.49 6.86 26.06
C ASP A 570 25.78 6.28 27.44
N LEU A 571 25.09 5.16 27.78
CA LEU A 571 25.29 4.45 29.07
C LEU A 571 26.61 3.69 29.10
N ALA A 572 27.05 3.16 27.96
CA ALA A 572 28.30 2.48 27.74
C ALA A 572 28.63 2.50 26.25
N GLU A 573 29.80 2.02 25.85
CA GLU A 573 30.21 1.97 24.46
C GLU A 573 29.20 1.22 23.55
N ASP A 574 28.55 0.17 24.09
CA ASP A 574 27.55 -0.67 23.39
C ASP A 574 26.09 -0.42 23.82
N LYS A 575 25.86 0.58 24.72
CA LYS A 575 24.55 0.81 25.32
C LYS A 575 24.13 2.28 25.24
N LYS A 576 22.99 2.52 24.61
CA LYS A 576 22.41 3.87 24.47
C LYS A 576 20.98 3.89 25.01
N LEU A 577 20.66 4.86 25.86
CA LEU A 577 19.30 5.18 26.28
C LEU A 577 18.76 6.29 25.39
N ARG A 578 17.55 6.10 24.84
CA ARG A 578 16.87 7.13 24.08
C ARG A 578 15.51 7.46 24.69
N LEU A 579 15.27 8.75 24.87
CA LEU A 579 13.96 9.28 25.23
C LEU A 579 13.55 10.27 24.16
N SER A 580 12.33 10.14 23.67
CA SER A 580 11.82 10.98 22.59
C SER A 580 10.44 11.53 22.95
N TYR A 581 10.27 12.81 22.73
CA TYR A 581 8.97 13.48 22.67
C TYR A 581 8.84 14.12 21.29
N SER A 582 7.79 13.79 20.57
CA SER A 582 7.46 14.38 19.28
C SER A 582 5.96 14.51 19.13
N THR A 583 5.55 15.52 18.40
CA THR A 583 4.16 15.74 18.03
C THR A 583 3.98 15.48 16.55
N GLY A 584 2.86 14.88 16.18
CA GLY A 584 2.48 14.58 14.82
C GLY A 584 0.99 14.73 14.62
N ILE A 585 0.57 14.77 13.38
CA ILE A 585 -0.82 14.88 12.95
C ILE A 585 -1.20 13.70 12.07
N SER A 586 -2.49 13.50 11.86
CA SER A 586 -3.02 12.58 10.86
C SER A 586 -4.09 13.29 10.05
N ARG A 587 -3.85 13.42 8.75
CA ARG A 587 -4.83 14.02 7.84
C ARG A 587 -5.94 13.04 7.51
N PRO A 588 -7.21 13.50 7.39
CA PRO A 588 -8.30 12.67 6.90
C PRO A 588 -7.97 12.10 5.51
N SER A 589 -8.49 10.93 5.20
CA SER A 589 -8.34 10.36 3.85
C SER A 589 -9.08 11.21 2.81
N TYR A 590 -8.70 11.08 1.54
CA TYR A 590 -9.37 11.78 0.45
C TYR A 590 -10.85 11.38 0.34
N ILE A 591 -11.16 10.11 0.58
CA ILE A 591 -12.54 9.59 0.57
C ILE A 591 -13.35 10.22 1.72
N GLU A 592 -12.78 10.28 2.94
CA GLU A 592 -13.47 10.83 4.11
C GLU A 592 -13.66 12.35 4.01
N SER A 593 -12.75 13.07 3.36
CA SER A 593 -12.74 14.53 3.30
C SER A 593 -13.33 15.13 2.01
N ARG A 594 -13.78 14.30 1.06
CA ARG A 594 -14.43 14.80 -0.17
C ARG A 594 -15.71 15.60 0.12
N ALA A 595 -16.04 16.51 -0.76
CA ALA A 595 -17.29 17.29 -0.66
C ALA A 595 -18.51 16.55 -1.22
N ALA A 596 -18.32 15.42 -1.91
CA ALA A 596 -19.38 14.65 -2.53
C ALA A 596 -20.18 13.80 -1.52
N ALA A 597 -21.50 13.82 -1.60
CA ALA A 597 -22.38 13.04 -0.73
C ALA A 597 -23.78 12.85 -1.34
N SER A 598 -24.43 11.72 -1.02
CA SER A 598 -25.87 11.51 -1.22
C SER A 598 -26.64 11.81 0.07
N ILE A 599 -27.82 12.41 -0.07
CA ILE A 599 -28.68 12.83 1.03
C ILE A 599 -30.06 12.23 0.87
N ASN A 600 -30.56 11.62 1.95
CA ASN A 600 -31.91 11.08 2.03
C ASN A 600 -32.60 11.62 3.29
N SER A 601 -33.51 12.57 3.11
CA SER A 601 -34.23 13.21 4.21
C SER A 601 -35.29 12.30 4.85
N ILE A 602 -35.79 11.30 4.14
CA ILE A 602 -36.79 10.37 4.67
C ILE A 602 -36.14 9.39 5.65
N SER A 603 -34.97 8.85 5.29
CA SER A 603 -34.19 7.96 6.17
C SER A 603 -33.27 8.74 7.11
N GLU A 604 -33.26 10.07 7.05
CA GLU A 604 -32.37 10.95 7.81
C GLU A 604 -30.89 10.53 7.71
N SER A 605 -30.46 10.14 6.48
CA SER A 605 -29.13 9.62 6.23
C SER A 605 -28.34 10.49 5.23
N ILE A 606 -27.05 10.63 5.50
CA ILE A 606 -26.06 11.21 4.60
C ILE A 606 -24.98 10.16 4.38
N ALA A 607 -24.74 9.81 3.11
CA ALA A 607 -23.66 8.91 2.74
C ALA A 607 -22.67 9.68 1.86
N GLY A 608 -21.41 9.78 2.30
CA GLY A 608 -20.37 10.52 1.57
C GLY A 608 -19.26 11.05 2.46
N GLY A 609 -18.49 11.99 1.94
CA GLY A 609 -17.40 12.62 2.68
C GLY A 609 -17.88 13.76 3.58
N ASN A 610 -17.00 14.15 4.50
CA ASN A 610 -17.17 15.33 5.35
C ASN A 610 -15.99 16.27 5.16
N PRO A 611 -16.11 17.33 4.35
CA PRO A 611 -15.02 18.26 4.08
C PRO A 611 -14.63 19.14 5.28
N PHE A 612 -15.32 19.01 6.42
CA PHE A 612 -15.04 19.75 7.66
C PHE A 612 -14.28 18.92 8.71
N LEU A 613 -13.84 17.73 8.37
CA LEU A 613 -12.99 16.91 9.24
C LEU A 613 -11.70 17.67 9.60
N LYS A 614 -11.25 17.53 10.83
CA LYS A 614 -10.01 18.11 11.35
C LYS A 614 -8.94 17.03 11.50
N GLU A 615 -7.69 17.49 11.50
CA GLU A 615 -6.50 16.69 11.82
C GLU A 615 -6.43 16.31 13.28
#